data_d214ab0a9dd3d246ab699b1f43032402
#
_entry.id   d214ab0a9dd3d246ab699b1f43032402
#
_cell.length_a   1.000
_cell.length_b   1.000
_cell.length_c   1.000
_cell.angle_alpha   90.00
_cell.angle_beta   90.00
_cell.angle_gamma   90.00
#
_symmetry.space_group_name_H-M   'P 1'
#
loop_
_entity.id
_entity.type
_entity.pdbx_description
1 polymer ?
#
loop_
_entity_poly.entity_id
_entity_poly.type
_entity_poly.pdbx_seq_one_letter_code
_entity_poly.pdbx_strand_id
1 'polypeptide(L)'
;MNHLYIEKSIIDDSNSDFGWQLGIPCEYTTPLQGIGRYSRTIHQKGCADVACSEDQLFAGAIDAASQADATVLVMGLDQSIEAEAKDRADLLLPGRQQELVSKVAMASRGPTVLVLMSGGPVDVSFAKKDLRIAAIVWAGYPGQAGGAAIADILFGVANPGKHIN
;
A
#
# COMPACT_ATOMS: atom_id res chain seq x y z
N MET A 1 21.46 -1.11 -1.43
CA MET A 1 20.14 -1.58 -1.88
C MET A 1 19.20 -0.40 -1.95
N ASN A 2 18.57 -0.16 -3.09
CA ASN A 2 17.56 0.87 -3.25
C ASN A 2 16.19 0.18 -3.24
N HIS A 3 15.32 0.53 -2.30
CA HIS A 3 13.96 0.01 -2.27
C HIS A 3 13.02 1.04 -2.86
N LEU A 4 12.17 0.62 -3.77
CA LEU A 4 11.11 1.44 -4.32
C LEU A 4 9.87 1.28 -3.43
N TYR A 5 9.32 2.41 -3.06
CA TYR A 5 8.03 2.52 -2.41
C TYR A 5 7.05 3.21 -3.35
N ILE A 6 6.01 2.50 -3.77
CA ILE A 6 4.93 3.05 -4.57
C ILE A 6 3.69 3.10 -3.71
N GLU A 7 3.19 4.29 -3.50
CA GLU A 7 1.99 4.55 -2.72
C GLU A 7 0.87 5.07 -3.63
N LYS A 8 -0.34 4.59 -3.40
CA LYS A 8 -1.50 5.42 -3.65
C LYS A 8 -1.55 6.45 -2.52
N SER A 9 -1.93 7.69 -2.79
CA SER A 9 -2.10 8.73 -1.77
C SER A 9 -3.15 8.30 -0.73
N ILE A 10 -2.74 7.65 0.37
CA ILE A 10 -3.65 7.19 1.42
C ILE A 10 -3.59 8.10 2.64
N ILE A 11 -2.51 8.87 2.79
CA ILE A 11 -2.34 9.76 3.92
C ILE A 11 -2.07 11.15 3.37
N ASP A 12 -3.13 11.84 3.00
CA ASP A 12 -3.14 13.27 3.13
C ASP A 12 -3.41 13.53 4.62
N ASP A 13 -2.44 14.13 5.32
CA ASP A 13 -2.50 14.46 6.74
C ASP A 13 -3.68 15.40 7.10
N SER A 14 -4.47 15.82 6.11
CA SER A 14 -5.54 16.78 6.28
C SER A 14 -6.94 16.20 6.47
N ASN A 15 -7.16 14.90 6.27
CA ASN A 15 -8.49 14.28 6.38
C ASN A 15 -8.54 13.23 7.50
N SER A 16 -8.41 13.72 8.74
CA SER A 16 -8.55 12.94 9.96
C SER A 16 -10.01 12.70 10.36
N ASP A 17 -10.88 12.28 9.45
CA ASP A 17 -12.26 11.88 9.82
C ASP A 17 -12.29 10.60 10.68
N PHE A 18 -11.20 9.87 10.80
CA PHE A 18 -11.02 8.84 11.82
C PHE A 18 -10.93 9.39 13.26
N GLY A 19 -10.77 10.71 13.42
CA GLY A 19 -10.56 11.35 14.72
C GLY A 19 -11.73 11.27 15.70
N TRP A 20 -12.92 10.95 15.24
CA TRP A 20 -14.11 10.94 16.09
C TRP A 20 -14.18 9.77 17.07
N GLN A 21 -13.63 8.62 16.69
CA GLN A 21 -13.73 7.40 17.51
C GLN A 21 -12.43 7.03 18.21
N LEU A 22 -11.27 7.47 17.76
CA LEU A 22 -9.97 7.02 18.25
C LEU A 22 -9.05 8.16 18.73
N GLY A 23 -9.48 9.41 18.63
CA GLY A 23 -8.66 10.59 18.94
C GLY A 23 -7.69 10.95 17.79
N ILE A 24 -7.23 12.21 17.79
CA ILE A 24 -6.27 12.70 16.81
C ILE A 24 -4.87 12.42 17.35
N PRO A 25 -4.06 11.56 16.71
CA PRO A 25 -2.70 11.28 17.17
C PRO A 25 -1.79 12.51 16.98
N CYS A 26 -0.83 12.66 17.89
CA CYS A 26 0.14 13.78 17.85
C CYS A 26 1.13 13.65 16.68
N GLU A 27 1.42 12.43 16.26
CA GLU A 27 2.32 12.09 15.15
C GLU A 27 1.82 10.85 14.40
N TYR A 28 2.14 10.80 13.11
CA TYR A 28 1.94 9.61 12.28
C TYR A 28 3.27 9.15 11.72
N THR A 29 3.54 7.86 11.77
CA THR A 29 4.62 7.26 10.99
C THR A 29 4.02 6.66 9.73
N THR A 30 4.28 7.28 8.59
CA THR A 30 3.85 6.73 7.29
C THR A 30 4.65 5.48 6.92
N PRO A 31 4.14 4.59 6.06
CA PRO A 31 4.94 3.47 5.53
C PRO A 31 6.25 3.93 4.88
N LEU A 32 6.25 5.05 4.15
CA LEU A 32 7.46 5.65 3.60
C LEU A 32 8.50 5.99 4.68
N GLN A 33 8.08 6.65 5.74
CA GLN A 33 8.97 6.98 6.87
C GLN A 33 9.46 5.72 7.59
N GLY A 34 8.58 4.72 7.78
CA GLY A 34 8.95 3.44 8.39
C GLY A 34 10.02 2.71 7.59
N ILE A 35 9.79 2.52 6.29
CA ILE A 35 10.72 1.85 5.38
C ILE A 35 12.05 2.63 5.27
N GLY A 36 11.98 3.97 5.24
CA GLY A 36 13.14 4.84 5.18
C GLY A 36 14.11 4.71 6.35
N ARG A 37 13.68 4.13 7.49
CA ARG A 37 14.55 3.82 8.64
C ARG A 37 15.48 2.64 8.37
N TYR A 38 15.08 1.73 7.48
CA TYR A 38 15.79 0.50 7.18
C TYR A 38 16.60 0.57 5.89
N SER A 39 16.17 1.40 4.94
CA SER A 39 16.72 1.39 3.60
C SER A 39 16.57 2.73 2.90
N ARG A 40 17.48 3.01 1.97
CA ARG A 40 17.30 4.12 1.03
C ARG A 40 16.07 3.85 0.16
N THR A 41 15.13 4.77 0.16
CA THR A 41 13.84 4.62 -0.47
C THR A 41 13.67 5.59 -1.64
N ILE A 42 13.17 5.10 -2.77
CA ILE A 42 12.67 5.90 -3.87
C ILE A 42 11.15 5.89 -3.73
N HIS A 43 10.53 7.05 -3.65
CA HIS A 43 9.07 7.17 -3.54
C HIS A 43 8.47 7.62 -4.87
N GLN A 44 7.41 6.94 -5.31
CA GLN A 44 6.60 7.34 -6.45
C GLN A 44 5.12 7.16 -6.12
N LYS A 45 4.31 8.16 -6.48
CA LYS A 45 2.86 8.00 -6.51
C LYS A 45 2.48 7.17 -7.73
N GLY A 46 1.68 6.13 -7.51
CA GLY A 46 1.14 5.33 -8.60
C GLY A 46 -0.24 5.77 -9.05
N CYS A 47 -1.04 6.33 -8.12
CA CYS A 47 -2.37 6.89 -8.37
C CYS A 47 -2.44 8.29 -7.76
N ALA A 48 -3.27 9.16 -8.36
CA ALA A 48 -3.51 10.51 -7.84
C ALA A 48 -4.26 10.45 -6.50
N ASP A 49 -5.21 9.53 -6.40
CA ASP A 49 -6.04 9.27 -5.23
C ASP A 49 -6.33 7.77 -5.08
N VAL A 50 -7.11 7.41 -4.07
CA VAL A 50 -7.50 6.03 -3.79
C VAL A 50 -8.40 5.45 -4.87
N ALA A 51 -9.24 6.25 -5.51
CA ALA A 51 -10.10 5.79 -6.59
C ALA A 51 -9.31 5.32 -7.82
N CYS A 52 -8.10 5.86 -8.02
CA CYS A 52 -7.17 5.47 -9.08
C CYS A 52 -7.84 5.36 -10.45
N SER A 53 -8.61 6.40 -10.82
CA SER A 53 -9.40 6.39 -12.05
C SER A 53 -8.54 6.50 -13.32
N GLU A 54 -7.34 7.07 -13.19
CA GLU A 54 -6.45 7.38 -14.30
C GLU A 54 -5.06 6.73 -14.14
N ASP A 55 -4.29 6.66 -15.23
CA ASP A 55 -2.96 6.01 -15.25
C ASP A 55 -1.79 6.99 -15.49
N GLN A 56 -2.02 8.26 -15.39
CA GLN A 56 -1.02 9.30 -15.68
C GLN A 56 0.28 9.13 -14.87
N LEU A 57 0.19 8.58 -13.66
CA LEU A 57 1.33 8.36 -12.78
C LEU A 57 1.96 6.96 -12.93
N PHE A 58 1.36 6.07 -13.71
CA PHE A 58 1.85 4.69 -13.87
C PHE A 58 3.24 4.63 -14.47
N ALA A 59 3.52 5.48 -15.47
CA ALA A 59 4.81 5.47 -16.14
C ALA A 59 5.97 5.74 -15.17
N GLY A 60 5.83 6.74 -14.29
CA GLY A 60 6.85 7.04 -13.28
C GLY A 60 7.04 5.91 -12.26
N ALA A 61 5.95 5.26 -11.83
CA ALA A 61 5.98 4.13 -10.92
C ALA A 61 6.66 2.90 -11.57
N ILE A 62 6.35 2.62 -12.83
CA ILE A 62 6.94 1.52 -13.61
C ILE A 62 8.44 1.76 -13.84
N ASP A 63 8.83 2.97 -14.21
CA ASP A 63 10.23 3.32 -14.42
C ASP A 63 11.04 3.16 -13.14
N ALA A 64 10.54 3.69 -12.02
CA ALA A 64 11.19 3.55 -10.72
C ALA A 64 11.31 2.08 -10.27
N ALA A 65 10.29 1.23 -10.52
CA ALA A 65 10.34 -0.20 -10.23
C ALA A 65 11.43 -0.93 -11.01
N SER A 66 11.66 -0.53 -12.25
CA SER A 66 12.70 -1.09 -13.10
C SER A 66 14.14 -0.79 -12.60
N GLN A 67 14.29 0.18 -11.71
CA GLN A 67 15.57 0.64 -11.17
C GLN A 67 15.81 0.20 -9.72
N ALA A 68 14.78 -0.33 -9.04
CA ALA A 68 14.84 -0.71 -7.63
C ALA A 68 15.24 -2.17 -7.43
N ASP A 69 15.92 -2.47 -6.31
CA ASP A 69 16.29 -3.83 -5.92
C ASP A 69 15.11 -4.61 -5.31
N ALA A 70 14.13 -3.90 -4.75
CA ALA A 70 12.86 -4.45 -4.28
C ALA A 70 11.77 -3.37 -4.37
N THR A 71 10.52 -3.81 -4.53
CA THR A 71 9.37 -2.93 -4.69
C THR A 71 8.32 -3.22 -3.62
N VAL A 72 7.86 -2.17 -2.95
CA VAL A 72 6.73 -2.23 -2.02
C VAL A 72 5.59 -1.40 -2.61
N LEU A 73 4.46 -2.04 -2.85
CA LEU A 73 3.24 -1.42 -3.31
C LEU A 73 2.26 -1.30 -2.13
N VAL A 74 1.87 -0.09 -1.77
CA VAL A 74 0.84 0.13 -0.75
C VAL A 74 -0.45 0.53 -1.45
N MET A 75 -1.41 -0.37 -1.43
CA MET A 75 -2.70 -0.25 -2.13
C MET A 75 -3.85 -0.47 -1.15
N GLY A 76 -5.08 -0.23 -1.56
CA GLY A 76 -6.24 -0.54 -0.72
C GLY A 76 -7.33 0.52 -0.83
N LEU A 77 -8.01 0.79 0.27
CA LEU A 77 -9.20 1.60 0.39
C LEU A 77 -8.96 2.77 1.36
N ASP A 78 -9.89 3.69 1.39
CA ASP A 78 -10.07 4.70 2.42
C ASP A 78 -11.56 5.05 2.58
N GLN A 79 -11.86 6.03 3.39
CA GLN A 79 -13.24 6.44 3.65
C GLN A 79 -13.96 7.06 2.44
N SER A 80 -13.23 7.48 1.41
CA SER A 80 -13.85 7.93 0.16
C SER A 80 -14.50 6.76 -0.60
N ILE A 81 -14.07 5.53 -0.33
CA ILE A 81 -14.55 4.30 -0.99
C ILE A 81 -15.53 3.53 -0.09
N GLU A 82 -15.19 3.31 1.17
CA GLU A 82 -16.05 2.65 2.16
C GLU A 82 -16.01 3.40 3.48
N ALA A 83 -17.17 3.65 4.10
CA ALA A 83 -17.32 4.34 5.37
C ALA A 83 -18.60 3.90 6.06
N GLU A 84 -18.88 4.42 7.27
CA GLU A 84 -20.18 4.26 7.90
C GLU A 84 -21.29 4.77 6.95
N ALA A 85 -22.31 3.96 6.75
CA ALA A 85 -23.41 4.18 5.80
C ALA A 85 -22.99 4.29 4.31
N LYS A 86 -21.79 3.83 3.96
CA LYS A 86 -21.29 3.79 2.59
C LYS A 86 -20.63 2.45 2.30
N ASP A 87 -21.40 1.52 1.76
CA ASP A 87 -20.94 0.18 1.40
C ASP A 87 -20.32 0.13 0.00
N ARG A 88 -19.34 -0.74 -0.17
CA ARG A 88 -18.82 -1.10 -1.49
C ARG A 88 -19.76 -2.07 -2.20
N ALA A 89 -19.80 -1.98 -3.52
CA ALA A 89 -20.58 -2.90 -4.36
C ALA A 89 -19.87 -4.25 -4.61
N ASP A 90 -18.53 -4.28 -4.48
CA ASP A 90 -17.71 -5.47 -4.74
C ASP A 90 -16.47 -5.50 -3.82
N LEU A 91 -15.63 -6.54 -3.98
CA LEU A 91 -14.41 -6.74 -3.20
C LEU A 91 -13.14 -6.35 -3.97
N LEU A 92 -13.24 -5.78 -5.16
CA LEU A 92 -12.08 -5.41 -5.95
C LEU A 92 -11.36 -4.20 -5.37
N LEU A 93 -10.08 -4.07 -5.69
CA LEU A 93 -9.36 -2.82 -5.48
C LEU A 93 -9.96 -1.72 -6.36
N PRO A 94 -10.09 -0.48 -5.85
CA PRO A 94 -10.69 0.62 -6.60
C PRO A 94 -9.99 0.91 -7.92
N GLY A 95 -10.78 1.26 -8.92
CA GLY A 95 -10.33 1.75 -10.20
C GLY A 95 -9.28 0.88 -10.86
N ARG A 96 -8.12 1.47 -11.16
CA ARG A 96 -7.02 0.80 -11.88
C ARG A 96 -5.88 0.32 -10.97
N GLN A 97 -6.10 0.23 -9.65
CA GLN A 97 -5.06 -0.22 -8.71
C GLN A 97 -4.53 -1.62 -9.07
N GLN A 98 -5.41 -2.58 -9.46
CA GLN A 98 -5.00 -3.91 -9.92
C GLN A 98 -4.07 -3.86 -11.14
N GLU A 99 -4.39 -2.99 -12.09
CA GLU A 99 -3.59 -2.79 -13.29
C GLU A 99 -2.21 -2.23 -12.96
N LEU A 100 -2.16 -1.22 -12.06
CA LEU A 100 -0.90 -0.66 -11.56
C LEU A 100 -0.04 -1.74 -10.92
N VAL A 101 -0.60 -2.52 -10.00
CA VAL A 101 0.13 -3.62 -9.31
C VAL A 101 0.73 -4.58 -10.32
N SER A 102 -0.06 -5.01 -11.30
CA SER A 102 0.40 -5.96 -12.33
C SER A 102 1.52 -5.37 -13.22
N LYS A 103 1.37 -4.12 -13.65
CA LYS A 103 2.38 -3.43 -14.49
C LYS A 103 3.68 -3.20 -13.73
N VAL A 104 3.60 -2.77 -12.48
CA VAL A 104 4.77 -2.54 -11.63
C VAL A 104 5.47 -3.86 -11.32
N ALA A 105 4.73 -4.92 -10.93
CA ALA A 105 5.31 -6.23 -10.70
C ALA A 105 6.01 -6.79 -11.94
N MET A 106 5.48 -6.51 -13.14
CA MET A 106 6.10 -6.91 -14.40
C MET A 106 7.42 -6.17 -14.67
N ALA A 107 7.55 -4.91 -14.26
CA ALA A 107 8.73 -4.09 -14.48
C ALA A 107 9.78 -4.25 -13.37
N SER A 108 9.41 -4.73 -12.20
CA SER A 108 10.29 -4.85 -11.04
C SER A 108 11.43 -5.82 -11.31
N ARG A 109 12.66 -5.42 -10.93
CA ARG A 109 13.86 -6.26 -11.05
C ARG A 109 14.02 -7.25 -9.91
N GLY A 110 13.45 -6.93 -8.77
CA GLY A 110 13.53 -7.72 -7.53
C GLY A 110 12.14 -8.10 -7.00
N PRO A 111 12.08 -8.61 -5.77
CA PRO A 111 10.82 -9.02 -5.18
C PRO A 111 9.85 -7.84 -5.07
N THR A 112 8.60 -8.09 -5.41
CA THR A 112 7.50 -7.14 -5.21
C THR A 112 6.65 -7.60 -4.04
N VAL A 113 6.40 -6.71 -3.08
CA VAL A 113 5.51 -6.94 -1.96
C VAL A 113 4.30 -6.02 -2.08
N LEU A 114 3.11 -6.61 -2.01
CA LEU A 114 1.85 -5.88 -1.97
C LEU A 114 1.39 -5.72 -0.53
N VAL A 115 1.32 -4.48 -0.04
CA VAL A 115 0.73 -4.13 1.25
C VAL A 115 -0.66 -3.58 1.01
N LEU A 116 -1.65 -4.17 1.67
CA LEU A 116 -3.04 -3.78 1.55
C LEU A 116 -3.51 -3.06 2.81
N MET A 117 -4.06 -1.87 2.62
CA MET A 117 -4.69 -1.07 3.67
C MET A 117 -6.19 -1.00 3.39
N SER A 118 -6.97 -1.73 4.18
CA SER A 118 -8.44 -1.79 4.05
C SER A 118 -9.09 -2.20 5.34
N GLY A 119 -10.25 -1.67 5.66
CA GLY A 119 -11.04 -2.08 6.83
C GLY A 119 -11.68 -3.45 6.65
N GLY A 120 -12.13 -3.74 5.43
CA GLY A 120 -12.77 -4.99 5.04
C GLY A 120 -11.94 -5.84 4.08
N PRO A 121 -12.46 -7.02 3.69
CA PRO A 121 -11.78 -7.93 2.77
C PRO A 121 -11.64 -7.31 1.38
N VAL A 122 -10.55 -7.67 0.68
CA VAL A 122 -10.28 -7.31 -0.72
C VAL A 122 -9.93 -8.56 -1.50
N ASP A 123 -10.45 -8.71 -2.70
CA ASP A 123 -10.06 -9.79 -3.60
C ASP A 123 -8.64 -9.58 -4.13
N VAL A 124 -7.74 -10.44 -3.71
CA VAL A 124 -6.33 -10.47 -4.13
C VAL A 124 -6.00 -11.65 -5.03
N SER A 125 -7.00 -12.30 -5.60
CA SER A 125 -6.82 -13.49 -6.45
C SER A 125 -5.88 -13.23 -7.62
N PHE A 126 -5.90 -12.02 -8.18
CA PHE A 126 -4.99 -11.60 -9.23
C PHE A 126 -3.53 -11.59 -8.78
N ALA A 127 -3.27 -11.06 -7.58
CA ALA A 127 -1.93 -10.96 -7.00
C ALA A 127 -1.41 -12.33 -6.54
N LYS A 128 -2.27 -13.18 -5.97
CA LYS A 128 -1.91 -14.56 -5.59
C LYS A 128 -1.50 -15.44 -6.79
N LYS A 129 -1.99 -15.14 -7.98
CA LYS A 129 -1.67 -15.88 -9.22
C LYS A 129 -0.41 -15.34 -9.92
N ASP A 130 0.08 -14.19 -9.54
CA ASP A 130 1.24 -13.55 -10.15
C ASP A 130 2.52 -13.91 -9.39
N LEU A 131 3.34 -14.79 -9.96
CA LEU A 131 4.59 -15.25 -9.34
C LEU A 131 5.64 -14.16 -9.13
N ARG A 132 5.45 -12.96 -9.69
CA ARG A 132 6.31 -11.79 -9.48
C ARG A 132 6.00 -11.08 -8.17
N ILE A 133 4.82 -11.31 -7.59
CA ILE A 133 4.43 -10.80 -6.28
C ILE A 133 4.88 -11.81 -5.23
N ALA A 134 5.97 -11.48 -4.55
CA ALA A 134 6.63 -12.37 -3.60
C ALA A 134 5.86 -12.52 -2.27
N ALA A 135 5.12 -11.49 -1.87
CA ALA A 135 4.32 -11.51 -0.66
C ALA A 135 3.15 -10.51 -0.72
N ILE A 136 2.10 -10.83 0.04
CA ILE A 136 0.95 -9.95 0.26
C ILE A 136 0.80 -9.78 1.77
N VAL A 137 0.78 -8.53 2.23
CA VAL A 137 0.59 -8.16 3.64
C VAL A 137 -0.70 -7.36 3.76
N TRP A 138 -1.63 -7.81 4.58
CA TRP A 138 -2.82 -7.03 4.93
C TRP A 138 -2.60 -6.33 6.26
N ALA A 139 -2.63 -5.00 6.27
CA ALA A 139 -2.34 -4.16 7.43
C ALA A 139 -3.60 -3.62 8.14
N GLY A 140 -4.77 -3.87 7.61
CA GLY A 140 -6.00 -3.22 8.08
C GLY A 140 -5.95 -1.72 7.85
N TYR A 141 -6.54 -0.94 8.75
CA TYR A 141 -6.33 0.50 8.88
C TYR A 141 -5.42 0.74 10.10
N PRO A 142 -4.11 0.75 9.92
CA PRO A 142 -3.18 0.91 11.03
C PRO A 142 -3.22 2.33 11.58
N GLY A 143 -3.10 2.48 12.90
CA GLY A 143 -3.05 3.77 13.58
C GLY A 143 -1.70 4.49 13.39
N GLN A 144 -1.40 5.43 14.30
CA GLN A 144 -0.23 6.32 14.22
C GLN A 144 1.13 5.62 14.01
N ALA A 145 1.31 4.42 14.55
CA ALA A 145 2.55 3.64 14.41
C ALA A 145 2.52 2.66 13.23
N GLY A 146 1.50 2.71 12.37
CA GLY A 146 1.27 1.73 11.33
C GLY A 146 2.43 1.59 10.35
N GLY A 147 3.00 2.71 9.93
CA GLY A 147 4.14 2.68 9.01
C GLY A 147 5.38 2.04 9.62
N ALA A 148 5.65 2.25 10.91
CA ALA A 148 6.75 1.58 11.62
C ALA A 148 6.49 0.06 11.70
N ALA A 149 5.28 -0.35 12.11
CA ALA A 149 4.92 -1.75 12.22
C ALA A 149 4.97 -2.50 10.87
N ILE A 150 4.50 -1.88 9.78
CA ILE A 150 4.62 -2.43 8.43
C ILE A 150 6.11 -2.61 8.07
N ALA A 151 6.95 -1.62 8.33
CA ALA A 151 8.36 -1.71 8.04
C ALA A 151 9.06 -2.81 8.86
N ASP A 152 8.76 -2.94 10.14
CA ASP A 152 9.31 -3.99 11.01
C ASP A 152 9.00 -5.40 10.48
N ILE A 153 7.79 -5.59 9.93
CA ILE A 153 7.41 -6.86 9.28
C ILE A 153 8.17 -7.05 7.97
N LEU A 154 8.23 -6.04 7.12
CA LEU A 154 8.89 -6.13 5.81
C LEU A 154 10.40 -6.44 5.94
N PHE A 155 11.04 -5.93 6.98
CA PHE A 155 12.47 -6.14 7.25
C PHE A 155 12.76 -7.29 8.24
N GLY A 156 11.73 -8.04 8.66
CA GLY A 156 11.88 -9.23 9.48
C GLY A 156 12.24 -8.97 10.95
N VAL A 157 12.02 -7.74 11.44
CA VAL A 157 12.19 -7.37 12.86
C VAL A 157 11.03 -7.91 13.69
N ALA A 158 9.85 -7.98 13.10
CA ALA A 158 8.66 -8.57 13.70
C ALA A 158 8.00 -9.58 12.76
N ASN A 159 7.34 -10.58 13.31
CA ASN A 159 6.51 -11.50 12.54
C ASN A 159 5.05 -11.01 12.52
N PRO A 160 4.33 -11.21 11.39
CA PRO A 160 2.90 -10.95 11.38
C PRO A 160 2.19 -11.86 12.38
N GLY A 161 1.31 -11.28 13.19
CA GLY A 161 0.64 -12.00 14.29
C GLY A 161 -0.38 -13.04 13.83
N LYS A 162 -0.77 -13.05 12.56
CA LYS A 162 -1.75 -13.98 11.99
C LYS A 162 -1.54 -14.18 10.51
N HIS A 163 -1.56 -15.44 10.07
CA HIS A 163 -1.69 -15.81 8.66
C HIS A 163 -3.18 -15.92 8.30
N ILE A 164 -3.58 -15.30 7.20
CA ILE A 164 -4.91 -15.44 6.62
C ILE A 164 -4.76 -16.34 5.39
N ASN A 165 -5.41 -17.49 5.43
CA ASN A 165 -5.44 -18.44 4.31
C ASN A 165 -6.43 -18.02 3.23
#